data_c0459594c5a12cd5b972971db7fc630f
#
_entry.id   c0459594c5a12cd5b972971db7fc630f
#
_cell.length_a   1.000
_cell.length_b   1.000
_cell.length_c   1.000
_cell.angle_alpha   90.00
_cell.angle_beta   90.00
_cell.angle_gamma   90.00
#
_symmetry.space_group_name_H-M   'P 1'
#
loop_
_entity.id
_entity.type
_entity.pdbx_description
1 polymer ?
#
loop_
_entity_poly.entity_id
_entity_poly.type
_entity_poly.pdbx_seq_one_letter_code
_entity_poly.pdbx_strand_id
1 'polypeptide(L)'
;MNRETQPNFLIVMSDEHGPMWSSAYGHPFVQTPNMDRLASSGTTFDSAYCNAPLCVPSRLSFMTGNYVSNCEGWDNATPLPSDSLTWPYALRSVGYDCALSGKMHLIGPDKLHGFNQQLSLDPHGDPTDDNPGSELVGLSSGGMHPIYLWDDGVPTTSQPWDSVKEAGPGRTPMIDADDLIEKKALNYLSSPERKYSPWALCVGFVAPHFPFIVPDQYFSMYYPEHADLPENPPGHLGNLPESARRNRRAFNFDGYTDDEIRRARAAYYGLVTYMDDKIGRLIDTLKDQNLLDNTVIIYTSDHGESLGEHGLWRKMNFYEQSVRVPLQISWPKVLPKNKRYSGAVSLVDVTATIMDLARVPDEIVSLMKLDGKTLLHPLNGDDWAEHDFAFSEHLAHGTDRPAAMIRQGDYKLCYSYAAEPELELYNLKSDPGEYNDLSQNSSFKTVVSALTASLLAIWNHPNEMDSKIRESQQARLLIRKVLGDKAIF
;
A
#
# COMPACT_ATOMS: atom_id res chain seq x y z
N MET A 1 -0.52 29.43 -19.15
CA MET A 1 -1.62 28.48 -18.92
C MET A 1 -2.63 29.13 -18.01
N ASN A 2 -3.89 29.07 -18.35
CA ASN A 2 -4.95 29.66 -17.53
C ASN A 2 -5.05 28.83 -16.24
N ARG A 3 -4.88 29.45 -15.04
CA ARG A 3 -4.96 28.76 -13.74
C ARG A 3 -6.31 28.06 -13.48
N GLU A 4 -7.35 28.46 -14.21
CA GLU A 4 -8.69 27.87 -14.14
C GLU A 4 -8.80 26.42 -14.64
N THR A 5 -7.71 25.81 -15.14
CA THR A 5 -7.70 24.46 -15.73
C THR A 5 -6.82 23.45 -14.96
N GLN A 6 -6.07 23.85 -13.93
CA GLN A 6 -5.27 22.94 -13.11
C GLN A 6 -6.12 22.45 -11.91
N PRO A 7 -6.36 21.12 -11.75
CA PRO A 7 -7.06 20.61 -10.57
C PRO A 7 -6.18 20.68 -9.32
N ASN A 8 -6.82 20.72 -8.16
CA ASN A 8 -6.16 20.33 -6.93
C ASN A 8 -6.13 18.81 -6.80
N PHE A 9 -5.27 18.27 -5.95
CA PHE A 9 -5.22 16.86 -5.64
C PHE A 9 -5.37 16.63 -4.13
N LEU A 10 -6.34 15.80 -3.74
CA LEU A 10 -6.42 15.19 -2.44
C LEU A 10 -6.12 13.70 -2.61
N ILE A 11 -4.94 13.27 -2.16
CA ILE A 11 -4.51 11.88 -2.18
C ILE A 11 -4.60 11.37 -0.76
N VAL A 12 -5.47 10.39 -0.52
CA VAL A 12 -5.61 9.72 0.79
C VAL A 12 -5.08 8.31 0.65
N MET A 13 -4.04 7.99 1.39
CA MET A 13 -3.41 6.68 1.42
C MET A 13 -3.52 6.10 2.83
N SER A 14 -4.24 4.99 2.98
CA SER A 14 -4.24 4.18 4.20
C SER A 14 -3.02 3.26 4.23
N ASP A 15 -2.82 2.59 5.35
CA ASP A 15 -1.81 1.55 5.49
C ASP A 15 -2.50 0.20 5.73
N GLU A 16 -2.14 -0.81 4.95
CA GLU A 16 -2.58 -2.18 5.17
C GLU A 16 -4.09 -2.41 4.93
N HIS A 17 -4.72 -1.69 3.96
CA HIS A 17 -6.13 -1.87 3.63
C HIS A 17 -6.32 -2.73 2.38
N GLY A 18 -6.82 -3.97 2.57
CA GLY A 18 -7.30 -4.81 1.48
C GLY A 18 -8.72 -4.40 1.03
N PRO A 19 -8.99 -4.22 -0.29
CA PRO A 19 -10.28 -3.72 -0.77
C PRO A 19 -11.45 -4.64 -0.41
N MET A 20 -11.24 -5.95 -0.31
CA MET A 20 -12.27 -6.92 0.06
C MET A 20 -12.90 -6.65 1.42
N TRP A 21 -12.28 -5.84 2.27
CA TRP A 21 -12.75 -5.47 3.61
C TRP A 21 -13.54 -4.17 3.63
N SER A 22 -14.24 -3.82 2.55
CA SER A 22 -15.07 -2.60 2.45
C SER A 22 -16.33 -2.82 1.63
N SER A 23 -17.43 -2.12 1.99
CA SER A 23 -18.71 -2.19 1.29
C SER A 23 -18.60 -1.76 -0.16
N ALA A 24 -17.75 -0.77 -0.48
CA ALA A 24 -17.49 -0.32 -1.84
C ALA A 24 -16.98 -1.43 -2.78
N TYR A 25 -16.38 -2.49 -2.24
CA TYR A 25 -15.91 -3.68 -2.95
C TYR A 25 -16.72 -4.93 -2.66
N GLY A 26 -17.90 -4.77 -2.03
CA GLY A 26 -18.88 -5.84 -1.86
C GLY A 26 -18.81 -6.61 -0.56
N HIS A 27 -18.05 -6.16 0.45
CA HIS A 27 -18.08 -6.79 1.76
C HIS A 27 -19.48 -6.71 2.38
N PRO A 28 -20.04 -7.82 2.89
CA PRO A 28 -21.48 -7.89 3.22
C PRO A 28 -21.87 -7.06 4.46
N PHE A 29 -20.96 -6.73 5.35
CA PHE A 29 -21.30 -6.05 6.60
C PHE A 29 -20.30 -4.96 7.05
N VAL A 30 -19.08 -4.90 6.53
CA VAL A 30 -18.16 -3.79 6.86
C VAL A 30 -18.68 -2.50 6.24
N GLN A 31 -18.82 -1.47 7.08
CA GLN A 31 -19.45 -0.21 6.71
C GLN A 31 -18.41 0.82 6.28
N THR A 32 -18.42 1.18 4.99
CA THR A 32 -17.56 2.22 4.42
C THR A 32 -18.38 3.19 3.55
N PRO A 33 -19.37 3.90 4.14
CA PRO A 33 -20.30 4.74 3.38
C PRO A 33 -19.62 5.90 2.64
N ASN A 34 -18.46 6.36 3.09
CA ASN A 34 -17.75 7.45 2.43
C ASN A 34 -16.95 6.95 1.22
N MET A 35 -16.41 5.74 1.28
CA MET A 35 -15.86 5.05 0.10
C MET A 35 -16.97 4.74 -0.92
N ASP A 36 -18.18 4.34 -0.48
CA ASP A 36 -19.34 4.17 -1.35
C ASP A 36 -19.73 5.49 -2.03
N ARG A 37 -19.70 6.61 -1.29
CA ARG A 37 -19.92 7.95 -1.84
C ARG A 37 -18.85 8.30 -2.88
N LEU A 38 -17.58 7.99 -2.62
CA LEU A 38 -16.49 8.23 -3.57
C LEU A 38 -16.65 7.35 -4.82
N ALA A 39 -16.98 6.07 -4.67
CA ALA A 39 -17.30 5.15 -5.78
C ALA A 39 -18.42 5.69 -6.66
N SER A 40 -19.49 6.20 -6.06
CA SER A 40 -20.63 6.77 -6.79
C SER A 40 -20.29 8.06 -7.54
N SER A 41 -19.27 8.81 -7.12
CA SER A 41 -18.85 10.07 -7.70
C SER A 41 -17.68 9.97 -8.69
N GLY A 42 -17.08 8.79 -8.87
CA GLY A 42 -15.90 8.58 -9.69
C GLY A 42 -15.82 7.18 -10.30
N THR A 43 -14.59 6.70 -10.45
CA THR A 43 -14.25 5.36 -10.94
C THR A 43 -13.65 4.53 -9.82
N THR A 44 -14.15 3.32 -9.62
CA THR A 44 -13.59 2.29 -8.74
C THR A 44 -12.84 1.27 -9.59
N PHE A 45 -11.60 0.95 -9.21
CA PHE A 45 -10.78 -0.05 -9.86
C PHE A 45 -10.87 -1.36 -9.07
N ASP A 46 -11.41 -2.40 -9.70
CA ASP A 46 -11.66 -3.69 -9.02
C ASP A 46 -10.38 -4.48 -8.79
N SER A 47 -9.36 -4.26 -9.61
CA SER A 47 -8.11 -5.03 -9.63
C SER A 47 -6.90 -4.10 -9.62
N ALA A 48 -6.79 -3.26 -8.57
CA ALA A 48 -5.61 -2.43 -8.34
C ALA A 48 -4.62 -3.13 -7.40
N TYR A 49 -3.33 -3.07 -7.72
CA TYR A 49 -2.28 -3.77 -7.00
C TYR A 49 -1.18 -2.82 -6.55
N CYS A 50 -0.66 -3.07 -5.34
CA CYS A 50 0.59 -2.44 -4.90
C CYS A 50 1.79 -3.03 -5.66
N ASN A 51 2.85 -2.25 -5.80
CA ASN A 51 4.06 -2.72 -6.46
C ASN A 51 5.03 -3.44 -5.51
N ALA A 52 4.71 -3.43 -4.21
CA ALA A 52 5.28 -4.31 -3.20
C ALA A 52 4.30 -4.54 -2.05
N PRO A 53 4.16 -5.75 -1.50
CA PRO A 53 3.36 -6.00 -0.29
C PRO A 53 4.13 -5.61 0.99
N LEU A 54 4.65 -4.38 1.02
CA LEU A 54 5.46 -3.83 2.12
C LEU A 54 5.46 -2.30 2.08
N CYS A 55 5.35 -1.66 3.23
CA CYS A 55 5.09 -0.22 3.34
C CYS A 55 6.10 0.67 2.59
N VAL A 56 7.39 0.67 2.99
CA VAL A 56 8.41 1.56 2.36
C VAL A 56 8.56 1.26 0.88
N PRO A 57 8.79 0.02 0.43
CA PRO A 57 8.91 -0.28 -1.00
C PRO A 57 7.72 0.18 -1.83
N SER A 58 6.49 -0.10 -1.36
CA SER A 58 5.28 0.33 -2.06
C SER A 58 5.16 1.85 -2.14
N ARG A 59 5.44 2.56 -1.04
CA ARG A 59 5.35 4.02 -0.99
C ARG A 59 6.43 4.69 -1.82
N LEU A 60 7.66 4.16 -1.85
CA LEU A 60 8.73 4.67 -2.73
C LEU A 60 8.39 4.44 -4.21
N SER A 61 7.83 3.27 -4.53
CA SER A 61 7.33 2.98 -5.87
C SER A 61 6.23 3.96 -6.30
N PHE A 62 5.25 4.21 -5.44
CA PHE A 62 4.21 5.22 -5.66
C PHE A 62 4.79 6.65 -5.79
N MET A 63 5.76 7.03 -4.96
CA MET A 63 6.37 8.36 -4.99
C MET A 63 7.14 8.63 -6.29
N THR A 64 7.86 7.62 -6.79
CA THR A 64 8.71 7.72 -7.99
C THR A 64 7.98 7.38 -9.28
N GLY A 65 6.90 6.57 -9.21
CA GLY A 65 6.23 5.99 -10.38
C GLY A 65 7.01 4.85 -11.02
N ASN A 66 7.97 4.27 -10.29
CA ASN A 66 8.85 3.20 -10.76
C ASN A 66 8.67 1.92 -9.94
N TYR A 67 8.89 0.76 -10.55
CA TYR A 67 8.92 -0.50 -9.83
C TYR A 67 10.01 -0.50 -8.76
N VAL A 68 9.82 -1.33 -7.75
CA VAL A 68 10.69 -1.35 -6.56
C VAL A 68 12.16 -1.61 -6.92
N SER A 69 12.42 -2.52 -7.86
CA SER A 69 13.76 -2.80 -8.38
C SER A 69 14.39 -1.61 -9.11
N ASN A 70 13.59 -0.75 -9.73
CA ASN A 70 14.06 0.43 -10.47
C ASN A 70 14.30 1.64 -9.54
N CYS A 71 13.51 1.79 -8.46
CA CYS A 71 13.75 2.83 -7.45
C CYS A 71 14.65 2.36 -6.30
N GLU A 72 15.10 1.10 -6.32
CA GLU A 72 15.95 0.45 -5.32
C GLU A 72 15.40 0.47 -3.89
N GLY A 73 14.07 0.46 -3.75
CA GLY A 73 13.34 0.49 -2.49
C GLY A 73 13.24 -0.88 -1.81
N TRP A 74 14.36 -1.53 -1.48
CA TRP A 74 14.45 -2.96 -1.17
C TRP A 74 13.64 -3.44 0.03
N ASP A 75 13.61 -2.67 1.11
CA ASP A 75 13.00 -3.03 2.40
C ASP A 75 12.55 -1.79 3.20
N ASN A 76 11.94 -2.00 4.36
CA ASN A 76 11.47 -0.91 5.22
C ASN A 76 12.59 -0.08 5.87
N ALA A 77 13.85 -0.40 5.64
CA ALA A 77 14.99 0.38 6.12
C ALA A 77 15.74 1.08 4.98
N THR A 78 15.24 1.00 3.74
CA THR A 78 15.91 1.59 2.57
C THR A 78 15.55 3.08 2.44
N PRO A 79 16.51 4.00 2.54
CA PRO A 79 16.27 5.41 2.25
C PRO A 79 16.14 5.63 0.73
N LEU A 80 15.21 6.50 0.32
CA LEU A 80 15.19 6.99 -1.04
C LEU A 80 16.32 8.02 -1.22
N PRO A 81 17.15 7.93 -2.27
CA PRO A 81 18.16 8.95 -2.55
C PRO A 81 17.53 10.34 -2.71
N SER A 82 18.15 11.39 -2.12
CA SER A 82 17.57 12.74 -2.10
C SER A 82 17.47 13.40 -3.49
N ASP A 83 18.18 12.88 -4.49
CA ASP A 83 18.10 13.30 -5.90
C ASP A 83 17.09 12.47 -6.74
N SER A 84 16.36 11.55 -6.10
CA SER A 84 15.29 10.80 -6.77
C SER A 84 14.13 11.73 -7.12
N LEU A 85 13.73 11.68 -8.39
CA LEU A 85 12.55 12.42 -8.84
C LEU A 85 11.27 11.74 -8.36
N THR A 86 10.39 12.54 -7.76
CA THR A 86 9.11 12.10 -7.22
C THR A 86 7.98 12.96 -7.77
N TRP A 87 6.74 12.49 -7.68
CA TRP A 87 5.59 13.24 -8.16
C TRP A 87 5.43 14.64 -7.50
N PRO A 88 5.77 14.87 -6.21
CA PRO A 88 5.72 16.22 -5.65
C PRO A 88 6.71 17.17 -6.32
N TYR A 89 7.94 16.72 -6.65
CA TYR A 89 8.87 17.56 -7.41
C TYR A 89 8.32 17.94 -8.78
N ALA A 90 7.73 16.98 -9.49
CA ALA A 90 7.13 17.23 -10.81
C ALA A 90 5.96 18.21 -10.73
N LEU A 91 5.06 18.05 -9.75
CA LEU A 91 3.95 18.98 -9.53
C LEU A 91 4.43 20.39 -9.16
N ARG A 92 5.43 20.51 -8.29
CA ARG A 92 6.01 21.81 -7.92
C ARG A 92 6.63 22.52 -9.11
N SER A 93 7.21 21.80 -10.07
CA SER A 93 7.79 22.43 -11.27
C SER A 93 6.75 23.13 -12.14
N VAL A 94 5.47 22.78 -11.99
CA VAL A 94 4.34 23.42 -12.68
C VAL A 94 3.46 24.28 -11.74
N GLY A 95 3.98 24.60 -10.55
CA GLY A 95 3.42 25.62 -9.67
C GLY A 95 2.49 25.12 -8.55
N TYR A 96 2.46 23.83 -8.27
CA TYR A 96 1.68 23.31 -7.14
C TYR A 96 2.35 23.58 -5.79
N ASP A 97 1.53 23.81 -4.77
CA ASP A 97 1.92 23.69 -3.36
C ASP A 97 1.64 22.25 -2.91
N CYS A 98 2.71 21.48 -2.63
CA CYS A 98 2.61 20.06 -2.27
C CYS A 98 2.81 19.90 -0.76
N ALA A 99 1.80 19.39 -0.05
CA ALA A 99 1.83 19.16 1.39
C ALA A 99 1.62 17.68 1.74
N LEU A 100 2.30 17.23 2.79
CA LEU A 100 2.15 15.91 3.37
C LEU A 100 1.57 16.04 4.78
N SER A 101 0.54 15.27 5.11
CA SER A 101 0.07 15.08 6.48
C SER A 101 0.14 13.59 6.83
N GLY A 102 1.00 13.23 7.77
CA GLY A 102 1.15 11.87 8.28
C GLY A 102 2.12 10.99 7.51
N LYS A 103 1.75 9.71 7.37
CA LYS A 103 2.64 8.64 6.94
C LYS A 103 2.94 8.66 5.43
N MET A 104 4.21 8.79 5.11
CA MET A 104 4.78 8.40 3.80
C MET A 104 5.93 7.40 3.99
N HIS A 105 6.36 7.18 5.22
CA HIS A 105 7.39 6.23 5.63
C HIS A 105 8.73 6.46 4.92
N LEU A 106 9.09 7.73 4.78
CA LEU A 106 10.36 8.14 4.17
C LEU A 106 11.50 7.93 5.17
N ILE A 107 12.40 7.02 4.83
CA ILE A 107 13.58 6.67 5.63
C ILE A 107 14.74 7.60 5.25
N GLY A 108 15.64 7.86 6.20
CA GLY A 108 16.78 8.73 6.00
C GLY A 108 16.53 10.19 6.36
N PRO A 109 17.48 11.08 6.10
CA PRO A 109 17.44 12.48 6.54
C PRO A 109 16.47 13.35 5.74
N ASP A 110 16.22 13.03 4.47
CA ASP A 110 15.22 13.74 3.66
C ASP A 110 13.83 13.14 3.92
N LYS A 111 12.99 13.89 4.63
CA LYS A 111 11.61 13.51 4.95
C LYS A 111 10.58 14.13 4.01
N LEU A 112 11.02 14.95 3.06
CA LEU A 112 10.12 15.70 2.19
C LEU A 112 10.07 15.15 0.75
N HIS A 113 11.20 14.77 0.19
CA HIS A 113 11.27 14.26 -1.20
C HIS A 113 10.33 14.97 -2.18
N GLY A 114 10.40 16.32 -2.16
CA GLY A 114 9.61 17.17 -3.05
C GLY A 114 8.40 17.84 -2.41
N PHE A 115 7.88 17.40 -1.28
CA PHE A 115 6.84 18.16 -0.58
C PHE A 115 7.39 19.50 -0.10
N ASN A 116 6.56 20.56 -0.14
CA ASN A 116 6.90 21.87 0.38
C ASN A 116 6.94 21.87 1.92
N GLN A 117 6.04 21.08 2.52
CA GLN A 117 5.86 21.05 3.96
C GLN A 117 5.27 19.71 4.42
N GLN A 118 5.59 19.33 5.64
CA GLN A 118 4.96 18.25 6.37
C GLN A 118 4.12 18.86 7.50
N LEU A 119 2.79 18.65 7.41
CA LEU A 119 1.81 19.24 8.32
C LEU A 119 1.73 18.53 9.67
N SER A 120 1.86 17.22 9.66
CA SER A 120 2.06 16.38 10.83
C SER A 120 3.16 15.38 10.54
N LEU A 121 3.91 15.02 11.57
CA LEU A 121 5.02 14.07 11.43
C LEU A 121 4.50 12.69 11.05
N ASP A 122 5.34 11.94 10.36
CA ASP A 122 5.12 10.53 10.10
C ASP A 122 5.23 9.76 11.42
N PRO A 123 4.22 8.99 11.83
CA PRO A 123 4.29 8.19 13.06
C PRO A 123 5.42 7.15 13.06
N HIS A 124 5.96 6.81 11.89
CA HIS A 124 7.12 5.93 11.72
C HIS A 124 8.44 6.71 11.49
N GLY A 125 8.41 8.02 11.63
CA GLY A 125 9.57 8.89 11.51
C GLY A 125 10.42 8.97 12.79
N ASP A 126 11.40 9.86 12.81
CA ASP A 126 12.29 10.07 13.96
C ASP A 126 11.53 10.28 15.27
N PRO A 127 11.97 9.65 16.37
CA PRO A 127 11.48 9.96 17.70
C PRO A 127 11.95 11.37 18.08
N THR A 128 11.06 12.34 17.93
CA THR A 128 11.23 13.68 18.50
C THR A 128 10.18 13.89 19.57
N ASP A 129 10.52 14.69 20.59
CA ASP A 129 9.65 14.94 21.76
C ASP A 129 8.27 15.51 21.39
N ASP A 130 8.11 16.04 20.18
CA ASP A 130 6.85 16.59 19.66
C ASP A 130 5.99 15.60 18.84
N ASN A 131 6.44 14.35 18.70
CA ASN A 131 5.70 13.33 17.95
C ASN A 131 5.04 12.31 18.88
N PRO A 132 3.73 12.40 19.17
CA PRO A 132 3.05 11.48 20.06
C PRO A 132 3.05 10.01 19.57
N GLY A 133 3.33 9.77 18.28
CA GLY A 133 3.56 8.43 17.75
C GLY A 133 4.98 7.90 17.97
N SER A 134 5.95 8.75 18.35
CA SER A 134 7.36 8.40 18.40
C SER A 134 7.71 7.32 19.43
N GLU A 135 6.98 7.20 20.51
CA GLU A 135 7.18 6.12 21.50
C GLU A 135 6.85 4.74 20.93
N LEU A 136 5.91 4.66 20.01
CA LEU A 136 5.61 3.43 19.26
C LEU A 136 6.58 3.19 18.11
N VAL A 137 7.07 4.24 17.52
CA VAL A 137 8.07 4.23 16.47
C VAL A 137 9.45 3.86 17.01
N GLY A 138 9.76 4.20 18.23
CA GLY A 138 10.91 3.61 18.93
C GLY A 138 10.89 2.08 18.93
N LEU A 139 9.70 1.48 18.84
CA LEU A 139 9.52 0.04 18.70
C LEU A 139 9.65 -0.42 17.23
N SER A 140 9.29 0.39 16.25
CA SER A 140 9.42 0.04 14.82
C SER A 140 10.77 0.45 14.24
N SER A 141 11.30 1.61 14.56
CA SER A 141 12.60 2.06 14.06
C SER A 141 13.78 1.43 14.81
N GLY A 142 13.64 1.20 16.10
CA GLY A 142 14.63 0.46 16.90
C GLY A 142 14.66 -1.04 16.62
N GLY A 143 13.58 -1.58 16.09
CA GLY A 143 13.42 -2.99 15.74
C GLY A 143 13.59 -3.31 14.26
N MET A 144 13.68 -2.32 13.38
CA MET A 144 13.99 -2.59 11.99
C MET A 144 15.48 -2.88 11.86
N HIS A 145 15.84 -4.11 12.12
CA HIS A 145 17.16 -4.60 11.82
C HIS A 145 17.36 -4.59 10.30
N PRO A 146 18.41 -3.98 9.78
CA PRO A 146 18.79 -4.08 8.38
C PRO A 146 19.19 -5.53 7.98
N ILE A 147 19.08 -6.48 8.90
CA ILE A 147 19.39 -7.90 8.75
C ILE A 147 18.07 -8.67 8.62
N TYR A 148 17.32 -8.40 7.58
CA TYR A 148 16.20 -9.26 7.23
C TYR A 148 16.54 -10.23 6.11
N LEU A 149 17.81 -10.47 5.95
CA LEU A 149 18.30 -11.61 5.25
C LEU A 149 18.87 -12.55 6.30
N TRP A 150 18.16 -13.58 6.66
CA TRP A 150 18.56 -14.94 6.57
C TRP A 150 19.60 -15.39 7.55
N ASP A 151 19.13 -15.85 8.63
CA ASP A 151 19.60 -17.13 9.08
C ASP A 151 18.40 -18.07 9.14
N ASP A 152 18.52 -19.28 8.62
CA ASP A 152 17.46 -20.29 8.64
C ASP A 152 16.89 -20.42 10.05
N GLY A 153 15.67 -19.92 10.25
CA GLY A 153 14.92 -20.10 11.47
C GLY A 153 14.92 -18.95 12.49
N VAL A 154 15.53 -17.79 12.22
CA VAL A 154 15.39 -16.63 13.10
C VAL A 154 14.21 -15.78 12.66
N PRO A 155 13.20 -15.50 13.53
CA PRO A 155 12.12 -14.58 13.23
C PRO A 155 12.68 -13.21 12.86
N THR A 156 12.28 -12.70 11.71
CA THR A 156 12.83 -11.46 11.14
C THR A 156 12.24 -10.19 11.72
N THR A 157 11.24 -10.29 12.60
CA THR A 157 10.66 -9.15 13.30
C THR A 157 10.50 -9.45 14.77
N SER A 158 11.22 -8.72 15.60
CA SER A 158 10.96 -8.64 17.04
C SER A 158 9.86 -7.63 17.32
N GLN A 159 8.63 -7.89 16.86
CA GLN A 159 7.53 -7.06 17.34
C GLN A 159 7.15 -7.54 18.75
N PRO A 160 7.16 -6.65 19.73
CA PRO A 160 7.02 -7.03 21.14
C PRO A 160 5.59 -7.42 21.53
N TRP A 161 4.64 -7.30 20.60
CA TRP A 161 3.22 -7.63 20.83
C TRP A 161 2.69 -8.58 19.76
N ASP A 162 1.77 -9.42 20.19
CA ASP A 162 0.98 -10.27 19.32
C ASP A 162 -0.31 -9.54 18.92
N SER A 163 -0.32 -8.94 17.72
CA SER A 163 -1.43 -8.12 17.24
C SER A 163 -2.76 -8.86 17.17
N VAL A 164 -2.75 -10.19 17.08
CA VAL A 164 -3.97 -11.01 17.07
C VAL A 164 -4.50 -11.23 18.47
N LYS A 165 -3.63 -11.61 19.43
CA LYS A 165 -4.04 -11.86 20.82
C LYS A 165 -4.45 -10.59 21.55
N GLU A 166 -3.78 -9.48 21.25
CA GLU A 166 -4.05 -8.19 21.89
C GLU A 166 -5.17 -7.39 21.23
N ALA A 167 -5.76 -7.93 20.17
CA ALA A 167 -6.82 -7.26 19.42
C ALA A 167 -8.07 -6.98 20.26
N GLY A 168 -8.70 -5.85 20.01
CA GLY A 168 -9.96 -5.50 20.69
C GLY A 168 -10.25 -4.01 20.79
N PRO A 169 -11.17 -3.63 21.70
CA PRO A 169 -11.50 -2.24 21.91
C PRO A 169 -10.40 -1.52 22.68
N GLY A 170 -10.13 -0.27 22.33
CA GLY A 170 -9.15 0.55 23.01
C GLY A 170 -8.72 1.75 22.20
N ARG A 171 -7.65 2.39 22.65
CA ARG A 171 -7.04 3.54 22.00
C ARG A 171 -5.52 3.38 22.06
N THR A 172 -4.88 3.64 20.95
CA THR A 172 -3.42 3.53 20.79
C THR A 172 -2.84 4.86 20.36
N PRO A 173 -1.54 5.11 20.57
CA PRO A 173 -0.87 6.25 19.99
C PRO A 173 -0.98 6.34 18.45
N MET A 174 -1.20 5.24 17.75
CA MET A 174 -1.48 5.29 16.29
C MET A 174 -2.84 5.91 15.99
N ILE A 175 -3.86 5.63 16.78
CA ILE A 175 -5.17 6.31 16.69
C ILE A 175 -5.02 7.80 16.98
N ASP A 176 -4.22 8.17 18.00
CA ASP A 176 -3.95 9.58 18.33
C ASP A 176 -3.18 10.28 17.21
N ALA A 177 -2.24 9.59 16.56
CA ALA A 177 -1.53 10.10 15.40
C ALA A 177 -2.47 10.31 14.21
N ASP A 178 -3.35 9.36 13.91
CA ASP A 178 -4.34 9.49 12.82
C ASP A 178 -5.33 10.63 13.07
N ASP A 179 -5.74 10.85 14.32
CA ASP A 179 -6.57 12.01 14.69
C ASP A 179 -5.82 13.34 14.48
N LEU A 180 -4.52 13.39 14.78
CA LEU A 180 -3.69 14.56 14.54
C LEU A 180 -3.46 14.79 13.04
N ILE A 181 -3.18 13.74 12.28
CA ILE A 181 -3.01 13.77 10.82
C ILE A 181 -4.25 14.37 10.16
N GLU A 182 -5.43 13.86 10.51
CA GLU A 182 -6.70 14.38 10.04
C GLU A 182 -6.88 15.85 10.40
N LYS A 183 -6.72 16.20 11.67
CA LYS A 183 -6.86 17.59 12.15
C LYS A 183 -5.98 18.56 11.36
N LYS A 184 -4.74 18.18 11.09
CA LYS A 184 -3.80 19.00 10.31
C LYS A 184 -4.22 19.12 8.85
N ALA A 185 -4.69 18.03 8.24
CA ALA A 185 -5.23 18.02 6.87
C ALA A 185 -6.48 18.91 6.75
N LEU A 186 -7.44 18.79 7.67
CA LEU A 186 -8.64 19.64 7.72
C LEU A 186 -8.30 21.13 7.85
N ASN A 187 -7.33 21.47 8.71
CA ASN A 187 -6.88 22.87 8.86
C ASN A 187 -6.24 23.37 7.55
N TYR A 188 -5.44 22.56 6.87
CA TYR A 188 -4.84 22.93 5.58
C TYR A 188 -5.91 23.18 4.52
N LEU A 189 -6.89 22.29 4.39
CA LEU A 189 -8.01 22.44 3.43
C LEU A 189 -8.90 23.63 3.74
N SER A 190 -9.04 24.00 5.01
CA SER A 190 -9.86 25.15 5.45
C SER A 190 -9.15 26.49 5.29
N SER A 191 -7.87 26.52 4.94
CA SER A 191 -7.12 27.78 4.74
C SER A 191 -7.63 28.53 3.50
N PRO A 192 -7.90 29.85 3.62
CA PRO A 192 -8.35 30.66 2.48
C PRO A 192 -7.39 30.63 1.28
N GLU A 193 -6.11 30.38 1.50
CA GLU A 193 -5.08 30.34 0.46
C GLU A 193 -5.30 29.22 -0.54
N ARG A 194 -6.00 28.16 -0.15
CA ARG A 194 -6.34 27.01 -1.02
C ARG A 194 -7.19 27.37 -2.24
N LYS A 195 -7.78 28.57 -2.25
CA LYS A 195 -8.60 29.07 -3.36
C LYS A 195 -7.80 29.77 -4.45
N TYR A 196 -6.53 30.09 -4.21
CA TYR A 196 -5.75 30.99 -5.07
C TYR A 196 -4.63 30.30 -5.87
N SER A 197 -4.23 29.12 -5.48
CA SER A 197 -3.14 28.40 -6.14
C SER A 197 -3.44 26.91 -6.16
N PRO A 198 -3.02 26.18 -7.20
CA PRO A 198 -3.18 24.73 -7.22
C PRO A 198 -2.34 24.10 -6.09
N TRP A 199 -2.91 23.08 -5.49
CA TRP A 199 -2.27 22.35 -4.39
C TRP A 199 -2.43 20.84 -4.54
N ALA A 200 -1.51 20.08 -3.96
CA ALA A 200 -1.60 18.64 -3.80
C ALA A 200 -1.37 18.31 -2.32
N LEU A 201 -2.39 17.76 -1.67
CA LEU A 201 -2.32 17.27 -0.31
C LEU A 201 -2.30 15.75 -0.31
N CYS A 202 -1.23 15.16 0.20
CA CYS A 202 -1.16 13.73 0.51
C CYS A 202 -1.46 13.54 2.00
N VAL A 203 -2.46 12.73 2.32
CA VAL A 203 -2.83 12.38 3.70
C VAL A 203 -2.56 10.89 3.88
N GLY A 204 -1.53 10.57 4.64
CA GLY A 204 -1.14 9.19 4.93
C GLY A 204 -1.62 8.78 6.32
N PHE A 205 -2.66 7.95 6.40
CA PHE A 205 -3.13 7.36 7.64
C PHE A 205 -2.37 6.07 7.97
N VAL A 206 -2.33 5.72 9.27
CA VAL A 206 -1.79 4.44 9.73
C VAL A 206 -2.87 3.36 9.73
N ALA A 207 -4.11 3.70 10.12
CA ALA A 207 -5.21 2.74 10.07
C ALA A 207 -5.46 2.26 8.63
N PRO A 208 -5.85 0.98 8.46
CA PRO A 208 -6.15 -0.06 9.46
C PRO A 208 -4.97 -0.95 9.88
N HIS A 209 -3.71 -0.53 9.70
CA HIS A 209 -2.51 -1.27 10.13
C HIS A 209 -2.59 -1.69 11.62
N PHE A 210 -2.07 -2.86 11.94
CA PHE A 210 -1.98 -3.28 13.33
C PHE A 210 -1.17 -2.26 14.21
N PRO A 211 -1.35 -2.24 15.56
CA PRO A 211 -2.13 -3.16 16.39
C PRO A 211 -3.63 -3.07 16.13
N PHE A 212 -4.31 -4.23 16.10
CA PHE A 212 -5.76 -4.30 15.87
C PHE A 212 -6.53 -3.86 17.11
N ILE A 213 -6.36 -2.60 17.47
CA ILE A 213 -7.01 -1.94 18.60
C ILE A 213 -7.71 -0.68 18.09
N VAL A 214 -9.01 -0.60 18.30
CA VAL A 214 -9.85 0.48 17.78
C VAL A 214 -10.80 0.99 18.86
N PRO A 215 -11.22 2.28 18.83
CA PRO A 215 -12.19 2.79 19.78
C PRO A 215 -13.45 1.92 19.85
N ASP A 216 -13.97 1.71 21.06
CA ASP A 216 -15.05 0.77 21.38
C ASP A 216 -16.28 0.92 20.47
N GLN A 217 -16.64 2.14 20.10
CA GLN A 217 -17.78 2.41 19.20
C GLN A 217 -17.64 1.73 17.84
N TYR A 218 -16.43 1.56 17.31
CA TYR A 218 -16.18 0.87 16.04
C TYR A 218 -16.01 -0.64 16.25
N PHE A 219 -15.37 -1.06 17.34
CA PHE A 219 -15.23 -2.47 17.66
C PHE A 219 -16.59 -3.15 17.87
N SER A 220 -17.47 -2.50 18.64
CA SER A 220 -18.81 -3.01 18.96
C SER A 220 -19.75 -3.10 17.75
N MET A 221 -19.40 -2.47 16.61
CA MET A 221 -20.16 -2.64 15.36
C MET A 221 -20.01 -4.05 14.80
N TYR A 222 -18.92 -4.75 15.12
CA TYR A 222 -18.57 -6.01 14.47
C TYR A 222 -18.43 -7.18 15.46
N TYR A 223 -18.01 -6.96 16.67
CA TYR A 223 -17.87 -8.00 17.68
C TYR A 223 -19.04 -7.98 18.66
N PRO A 224 -19.63 -9.15 18.99
CA PRO A 224 -19.33 -10.49 18.45
C PRO A 224 -20.12 -10.89 17.19
N GLU A 225 -21.13 -10.13 16.76
CA GLU A 225 -22.19 -10.57 15.82
C GLU A 225 -21.70 -10.72 14.38
N HIS A 226 -20.73 -9.95 13.96
CA HIS A 226 -20.14 -9.96 12.62
C HIS A 226 -18.68 -10.41 12.61
N ALA A 227 -18.22 -11.02 13.69
CA ALA A 227 -16.87 -11.52 13.81
C ALA A 227 -16.75 -12.92 13.17
N ASP A 228 -16.39 -12.96 11.90
CA ASP A 228 -16.22 -14.18 11.11
C ASP A 228 -14.85 -14.84 11.33
N LEU A 229 -14.67 -16.03 10.76
CA LEU A 229 -13.37 -16.70 10.62
C LEU A 229 -12.92 -16.63 9.16
N PRO A 230 -11.59 -16.70 8.91
CA PRO A 230 -11.07 -16.73 7.54
C PRO A 230 -11.54 -17.97 6.78
N GLU A 231 -11.69 -17.83 5.47
CA GLU A 231 -12.07 -18.92 4.58
C GLU A 231 -10.87 -19.82 4.27
N ASN A 232 -10.60 -20.79 5.14
CA ASN A 232 -9.55 -21.78 4.91
C ASN A 232 -10.18 -23.15 4.67
N PRO A 233 -10.27 -23.64 3.40
CA PRO A 233 -10.85 -24.96 3.10
C PRO A 233 -10.17 -26.08 3.90
N PRO A 234 -10.91 -27.15 4.26
CA PRO A 234 -10.34 -28.28 5.00
C PRO A 234 -9.08 -28.84 4.34
N GLY A 235 -7.99 -28.94 5.11
CA GLY A 235 -6.70 -29.43 4.63
C GLY A 235 -5.83 -28.40 3.89
N HIS A 236 -6.34 -27.21 3.57
CA HIS A 236 -5.61 -26.18 2.81
C HIS A 236 -4.32 -25.77 3.51
N LEU A 237 -4.38 -25.48 4.82
CA LEU A 237 -3.21 -25.05 5.59
C LEU A 237 -2.07 -26.08 5.66
N GLY A 238 -2.39 -27.38 5.47
CA GLY A 238 -1.41 -28.45 5.36
C GLY A 238 -0.73 -28.54 4.00
N ASN A 239 -1.33 -27.93 2.97
CA ASN A 239 -0.89 -28.03 1.56
C ASN A 239 -0.46 -26.67 0.98
N LEU A 240 -0.18 -25.68 1.83
CA LEU A 240 0.29 -24.37 1.39
C LEU A 240 1.58 -24.47 0.56
N PRO A 241 1.77 -23.58 -0.43
CA PRO A 241 3.04 -23.40 -1.10
C PRO A 241 4.18 -23.10 -0.12
N GLU A 242 5.41 -23.41 -0.52
CA GLU A 242 6.57 -23.20 0.39
C GLU A 242 6.76 -21.71 0.74
N SER A 243 6.48 -20.80 -0.17
CA SER A 243 6.46 -19.36 0.07
C SER A 243 5.59 -18.98 1.28
N ALA A 244 4.35 -19.45 1.30
CA ALA A 244 3.40 -19.22 2.39
C ALA A 244 3.82 -19.92 3.69
N ARG A 245 4.34 -21.16 3.61
CA ARG A 245 4.87 -21.88 4.78
C ARG A 245 6.05 -21.15 5.40
N ARG A 246 6.97 -20.59 4.58
CA ARG A 246 8.09 -19.77 5.08
C ARG A 246 7.59 -18.53 5.81
N ASN A 247 6.63 -17.81 5.22
CA ASN A 247 6.04 -16.63 5.84
C ASN A 247 5.40 -16.97 7.20
N ARG A 248 4.60 -18.04 7.27
CA ARG A 248 4.01 -18.50 8.55
C ARG A 248 5.05 -18.80 9.62
N ARG A 249 6.13 -19.51 9.26
CA ARG A 249 7.22 -19.82 10.20
C ARG A 249 7.95 -18.57 10.64
N ALA A 250 8.26 -17.66 9.71
CA ALA A 250 9.02 -16.44 9.99
C ALA A 250 8.32 -15.53 11.01
N PHE A 251 6.97 -15.50 11.00
CA PHE A 251 6.17 -14.65 11.87
C PHE A 251 5.43 -15.39 12.98
N ASN A 252 5.56 -16.72 13.04
CA ASN A 252 4.89 -17.57 14.05
C ASN A 252 3.37 -17.37 14.11
N PHE A 253 2.71 -17.47 12.96
CA PHE A 253 1.25 -17.27 12.84
C PHE A 253 0.41 -18.49 13.26
N ASP A 254 0.86 -19.26 14.22
CA ASP A 254 0.19 -20.47 14.68
C ASP A 254 -0.32 -20.32 16.13
N GLY A 255 -1.32 -21.11 16.47
CA GLY A 255 -1.79 -21.26 17.84
C GLY A 255 -2.79 -20.22 18.32
N TYR A 256 -3.43 -19.51 17.41
CA TYR A 256 -4.55 -18.62 17.74
C TYR A 256 -5.84 -19.41 17.92
N THR A 257 -6.64 -19.01 18.91
CA THR A 257 -8.00 -19.52 19.11
C THR A 257 -8.97 -18.82 18.16
N ASP A 258 -10.10 -19.47 17.88
CA ASP A 258 -11.16 -18.88 17.06
C ASP A 258 -11.64 -17.53 17.60
N ASP A 259 -11.68 -17.36 18.93
CA ASP A 259 -12.08 -16.09 19.55
C ASP A 259 -11.05 -14.98 19.33
N GLU A 260 -9.77 -15.27 19.47
CA GLU A 260 -8.68 -14.32 19.17
C GLU A 260 -8.73 -13.89 17.71
N ILE A 261 -8.93 -14.82 16.77
CA ILE A 261 -9.08 -14.53 15.34
C ILE A 261 -10.31 -13.64 15.10
N ARG A 262 -11.47 -13.98 15.65
CA ARG A 262 -12.70 -13.20 15.52
C ARG A 262 -12.54 -11.78 16.06
N ARG A 263 -11.89 -11.64 17.21
CA ARG A 263 -11.62 -10.33 17.81
C ARG A 263 -10.69 -9.48 16.94
N ALA A 264 -9.64 -10.09 16.39
CA ALA A 264 -8.70 -9.40 15.52
C ALA A 264 -9.37 -8.93 14.21
N ARG A 265 -10.18 -9.80 13.57
CA ARG A 265 -10.94 -9.42 12.38
C ARG A 265 -11.95 -8.31 12.67
N ALA A 266 -12.71 -8.41 13.74
CA ALA A 266 -13.66 -7.38 14.15
C ALA A 266 -12.98 -6.03 14.43
N ALA A 267 -11.83 -6.04 15.09
CA ALA A 267 -11.05 -4.83 15.35
C ALA A 267 -10.51 -4.20 14.06
N TYR A 268 -10.04 -5.02 13.12
CA TYR A 268 -9.62 -4.55 11.79
C TYR A 268 -10.79 -3.93 11.00
N TYR A 269 -11.97 -4.56 10.98
CA TYR A 269 -13.17 -3.99 10.37
C TYR A 269 -13.55 -2.65 11.01
N GLY A 270 -13.42 -2.55 12.32
CA GLY A 270 -13.60 -1.30 13.06
C GLY A 270 -12.59 -0.22 12.64
N LEU A 271 -11.32 -0.59 12.44
CA LEU A 271 -10.28 0.33 11.93
C LEU A 271 -10.57 0.81 10.51
N VAL A 272 -11.10 -0.06 9.63
CA VAL A 272 -11.54 0.31 8.28
C VAL A 272 -12.68 1.33 8.34
N THR A 273 -13.68 1.12 9.17
CA THR A 273 -14.79 2.07 9.36
C THR A 273 -14.32 3.39 9.99
N TYR A 274 -13.43 3.34 10.97
CA TYR A 274 -12.82 4.53 11.57
C TYR A 274 -12.07 5.38 10.53
N MET A 275 -11.35 4.72 9.63
CA MET A 275 -10.63 5.39 8.55
C MET A 275 -11.59 5.96 7.50
N ASP A 276 -12.68 5.25 7.16
CA ASP A 276 -13.73 5.72 6.26
C ASP A 276 -14.38 7.02 6.76
N ASP A 277 -14.63 7.14 8.06
CA ASP A 277 -15.14 8.37 8.66
C ASP A 277 -14.20 9.57 8.45
N LYS A 278 -12.88 9.34 8.49
CA LYS A 278 -11.89 10.39 8.22
C LYS A 278 -11.91 10.83 6.76
N ILE A 279 -12.03 9.89 5.82
CA ILE A 279 -12.22 10.20 4.40
C ILE A 279 -13.46 11.08 4.22
N GLY A 280 -14.55 10.72 4.89
CA GLY A 280 -15.78 11.49 4.85
C GLY A 280 -15.59 12.95 5.23
N ARG A 281 -14.95 13.21 6.38
CA ARG A 281 -14.70 14.58 6.86
C ARG A 281 -13.78 15.39 5.95
N LEU A 282 -12.78 14.78 5.32
CA LEU A 282 -11.94 15.43 4.31
C LEU A 282 -12.76 15.85 3.09
N ILE A 283 -13.61 14.97 2.56
CA ILE A 283 -14.48 15.28 1.41
C ILE A 283 -15.53 16.36 1.75
N ASP A 284 -16.12 16.29 2.94
CA ASP A 284 -17.07 17.30 3.40
C ASP A 284 -16.40 18.68 3.54
N THR A 285 -15.18 18.73 4.04
CA THR A 285 -14.41 19.99 4.10
C THR A 285 -14.15 20.56 2.71
N LEU A 286 -13.81 19.75 1.71
CA LEU A 286 -13.68 20.23 0.33
C LEU A 286 -14.99 20.84 -0.18
N LYS A 287 -16.12 20.21 0.13
CA LYS A 287 -17.45 20.70 -0.25
C LYS A 287 -17.76 22.04 0.43
N ASP A 288 -17.56 22.13 1.73
CA ASP A 288 -17.84 23.32 2.54
C ASP A 288 -16.97 24.53 2.14
N GLN A 289 -15.73 24.26 1.70
CA GLN A 289 -14.80 25.27 1.20
C GLN A 289 -15.02 25.62 -0.28
N ASN A 290 -15.98 24.97 -0.98
CA ASN A 290 -16.21 25.07 -2.42
C ASN A 290 -14.98 24.70 -3.27
N LEU A 291 -14.20 23.72 -2.83
CA LEU A 291 -13.01 23.19 -3.51
C LEU A 291 -13.28 21.88 -4.24
N LEU A 292 -14.34 21.15 -3.87
CA LEU A 292 -14.63 19.78 -4.33
C LEU A 292 -14.67 19.67 -5.87
N ASP A 293 -15.31 20.62 -6.53
CA ASP A 293 -15.52 20.59 -7.99
C ASP A 293 -14.22 20.68 -8.81
N ASN A 294 -13.18 21.31 -8.25
CA ASN A 294 -11.87 21.44 -8.88
C ASN A 294 -10.79 20.57 -8.17
N THR A 295 -11.20 19.52 -7.52
CA THR A 295 -10.25 18.62 -6.83
C THR A 295 -10.39 17.21 -7.36
N VAL A 296 -9.27 16.63 -7.78
CA VAL A 296 -9.11 15.19 -8.00
C VAL A 296 -8.92 14.55 -6.64
N ILE A 297 -9.79 13.62 -6.28
CA ILE A 297 -9.70 12.84 -5.05
C ILE A 297 -9.22 11.44 -5.44
N ILE A 298 -8.14 10.98 -4.84
CA ILE A 298 -7.58 9.64 -5.01
C ILE A 298 -7.57 8.98 -3.64
N TYR A 299 -8.25 7.84 -3.50
CA TYR A 299 -8.16 6.98 -2.34
C TYR A 299 -7.46 5.68 -2.72
N THR A 300 -6.46 5.28 -1.93
CA THR A 300 -5.75 4.00 -2.06
C THR A 300 -5.12 3.56 -0.75
N SER A 301 -4.49 2.38 -0.75
CA SER A 301 -3.63 1.88 0.32
C SER A 301 -2.26 1.51 -0.25
N ASP A 302 -1.25 1.45 0.59
CA ASP A 302 0.09 1.02 0.18
C ASP A 302 0.17 -0.50 -0.05
N HIS A 303 -0.56 -1.31 0.68
CA HIS A 303 -0.75 -2.76 0.51
C HIS A 303 -1.99 -3.21 1.28
N GLY A 304 -2.31 -4.50 1.22
CA GLY A 304 -3.42 -5.08 1.95
C GLY A 304 -3.01 -5.75 3.27
N GLU A 305 -3.95 -6.53 3.84
CA GLU A 305 -3.81 -7.33 5.07
C GLU A 305 -4.40 -8.72 4.83
N SER A 306 -3.64 -9.77 5.15
CA SER A 306 -4.05 -11.17 4.98
C SER A 306 -5.17 -11.60 5.93
N LEU A 307 -5.26 -11.00 7.11
CA LEU A 307 -6.34 -11.11 8.09
C LEU A 307 -6.76 -12.56 8.42
N GLY A 308 -5.80 -13.49 8.45
CA GLY A 308 -6.01 -14.90 8.75
C GLY A 308 -6.29 -15.80 7.53
N GLU A 309 -6.56 -15.21 6.35
CA GLU A 309 -6.71 -15.98 5.12
C GLU A 309 -5.41 -16.72 4.80
N HIS A 310 -5.48 -17.95 4.32
CA HIS A 310 -4.37 -18.88 4.16
C HIS A 310 -3.55 -19.11 5.46
N GLY A 311 -4.13 -18.80 6.63
CA GLY A 311 -3.44 -18.83 7.92
C GLY A 311 -2.32 -17.80 8.03
N LEU A 312 -2.39 -16.73 7.24
CA LEU A 312 -1.44 -15.61 7.21
C LEU A 312 -2.05 -14.37 7.86
N TRP A 313 -1.20 -13.55 8.43
CA TRP A 313 -1.51 -12.23 8.96
C TRP A 313 -0.55 -11.21 8.39
N ARG A 314 -0.93 -9.95 8.40
CA ARG A 314 -0.12 -8.88 7.82
C ARG A 314 0.00 -9.02 6.30
N LYS A 315 1.10 -8.65 5.74
CA LYS A 315 1.48 -8.60 4.32
C LYS A 315 2.67 -9.52 4.05
N MET A 316 3.50 -9.19 3.04
CA MET A 316 4.72 -9.92 2.66
C MET A 316 4.44 -11.27 1.99
N ASN A 317 3.34 -11.34 1.25
CA ASN A 317 2.98 -12.44 0.37
C ASN A 317 2.22 -11.89 -0.85
N PHE A 318 1.95 -12.71 -1.85
CA PHE A 318 1.29 -12.29 -3.08
C PHE A 318 -0.18 -12.71 -3.20
N TYR A 319 -0.81 -13.18 -2.12
CA TYR A 319 -2.26 -13.40 -2.14
C TYR A 319 -3.02 -12.08 -2.29
N GLU A 320 -4.21 -12.15 -2.89
CA GLU A 320 -5.06 -10.97 -3.17
C GLU A 320 -5.26 -10.09 -1.94
N GLN A 321 -5.37 -10.69 -0.75
CA GLN A 321 -5.55 -9.96 0.51
C GLN A 321 -4.36 -9.05 0.85
N SER A 322 -3.16 -9.42 0.42
CA SER A 322 -1.92 -8.69 0.71
C SER A 322 -1.52 -7.70 -0.38
N VAL A 323 -1.69 -8.08 -1.67
CA VAL A 323 -1.19 -7.25 -2.78
C VAL A 323 -2.25 -6.37 -3.42
N ARG A 324 -3.53 -6.73 -3.32
CA ARG A 324 -4.60 -5.93 -3.90
C ARG A 324 -4.97 -4.80 -2.95
N VAL A 325 -5.13 -3.60 -3.50
CA VAL A 325 -5.41 -2.38 -2.76
C VAL A 325 -6.69 -1.71 -3.27
N PRO A 326 -7.43 -0.96 -2.45
CA PRO A 326 -8.49 -0.12 -2.95
C PRO A 326 -7.89 0.98 -3.84
N LEU A 327 -8.57 1.28 -4.93
CA LEU A 327 -8.27 2.45 -5.75
C LEU A 327 -9.57 3.07 -6.25
N GLN A 328 -9.80 4.30 -5.84
CA GLN A 328 -10.95 5.11 -6.26
C GLN A 328 -10.45 6.48 -6.69
N ILE A 329 -10.85 6.93 -7.88
CA ILE A 329 -10.47 8.23 -8.42
C ILE A 329 -11.73 8.99 -8.81
N SER A 330 -11.90 10.20 -8.26
CA SER A 330 -13.04 11.06 -8.54
C SER A 330 -12.60 12.49 -8.86
N TRP A 331 -13.18 13.04 -9.92
CA TRP A 331 -13.15 14.48 -10.22
C TRP A 331 -14.56 14.88 -10.66
N PRO A 332 -15.42 15.32 -9.71
CA PRO A 332 -16.87 15.25 -9.87
C PRO A 332 -17.47 15.96 -11.07
N LYS A 333 -16.83 17.02 -11.60
CA LYS A 333 -17.31 17.78 -12.78
C LYS A 333 -16.64 17.38 -14.09
N VAL A 334 -15.60 16.59 -14.04
CA VAL A 334 -14.75 16.31 -15.21
C VAL A 334 -14.77 14.83 -15.60
N LEU A 335 -14.62 13.93 -14.64
CA LEU A 335 -14.59 12.50 -14.92
C LEU A 335 -16.00 11.87 -14.82
N PRO A 336 -16.25 10.77 -15.56
CA PRO A 336 -17.48 9.99 -15.44
C PRO A 336 -17.70 9.49 -14.00
N LYS A 337 -18.99 9.39 -13.62
CA LYS A 337 -19.40 8.95 -12.28
C LYS A 337 -19.87 7.51 -12.31
N ASN A 338 -19.79 6.86 -11.14
CA ASN A 338 -20.30 5.50 -10.91
C ASN A 338 -19.75 4.50 -11.94
N LYS A 339 -18.44 4.56 -12.19
CA LYS A 339 -17.74 3.64 -13.08
C LYS A 339 -17.00 2.59 -12.29
N ARG A 340 -16.90 1.41 -12.88
CA ARG A 340 -16.02 0.33 -12.40
C ARG A 340 -15.13 -0.11 -13.55
N TYR A 341 -13.87 -0.32 -13.24
CA TYR A 341 -12.89 -0.86 -14.17
C TYR A 341 -12.31 -2.16 -13.58
N SER A 342 -12.44 -3.25 -14.32
CA SER A 342 -12.08 -4.59 -13.85
C SER A 342 -10.67 -5.05 -14.27
N GLY A 343 -10.05 -4.38 -15.24
CA GLY A 343 -8.69 -4.69 -15.67
C GLY A 343 -7.67 -4.43 -14.55
N ALA A 344 -6.56 -5.17 -14.59
CA ALA A 344 -5.50 -5.02 -13.62
C ALA A 344 -4.73 -3.71 -13.84
N VAL A 345 -4.46 -2.99 -12.75
CA VAL A 345 -3.67 -1.75 -12.71
C VAL A 345 -2.76 -1.74 -11.49
N SER A 346 -1.74 -0.89 -11.50
CA SER A 346 -0.74 -0.78 -10.44
C SER A 346 -0.69 0.61 -9.81
N LEU A 347 -0.13 0.76 -8.61
CA LEU A 347 0.05 2.07 -7.97
C LEU A 347 1.00 2.99 -8.74
N VAL A 348 1.97 2.47 -9.50
CA VAL A 348 2.81 3.29 -10.39
C VAL A 348 1.99 3.98 -11.49
N ASP A 349 0.85 3.40 -11.91
CA ASP A 349 -0.06 3.98 -12.90
C ASP A 349 -0.78 5.21 -12.32
N VAL A 350 -1.02 5.22 -11.01
CA VAL A 350 -1.60 6.39 -10.31
C VAL A 350 -0.66 7.58 -10.41
N THR A 351 0.65 7.37 -10.25
CA THR A 351 1.66 8.43 -10.38
C THR A 351 1.69 8.98 -11.81
N ALA A 352 1.70 8.12 -12.82
CA ALA A 352 1.60 8.54 -14.23
C ALA A 352 0.29 9.33 -14.49
N THR A 353 -0.81 8.91 -13.88
CA THR A 353 -2.11 9.60 -13.99
C THR A 353 -2.08 10.99 -13.34
N ILE A 354 -1.44 11.14 -12.20
CA ILE A 354 -1.25 12.45 -11.56
C ILE A 354 -0.49 13.40 -12.49
N MET A 355 0.58 12.91 -13.17
CA MET A 355 1.34 13.72 -14.11
C MET A 355 0.46 14.25 -15.25
N ASP A 356 -0.36 13.39 -15.85
CA ASP A 356 -1.24 13.76 -16.95
C ASP A 356 -2.36 14.71 -16.51
N LEU A 357 -3.03 14.40 -15.40
CA LEU A 357 -4.10 15.27 -14.86
C LEU A 357 -3.59 16.66 -14.47
N ALA A 358 -2.36 16.73 -13.95
CA ALA A 358 -1.68 17.99 -13.64
C ALA A 358 -1.08 18.69 -14.86
N ARG A 359 -1.07 18.01 -16.03
CA ARG A 359 -0.44 18.47 -17.28
C ARG A 359 1.04 18.84 -17.09
N VAL A 360 1.76 17.95 -16.40
CA VAL A 360 3.22 18.07 -16.29
C VAL A 360 3.83 17.92 -17.67
N PRO A 361 4.73 18.82 -18.12
CA PRO A 361 5.36 18.74 -19.44
C PRO A 361 6.11 17.42 -19.66
N ASP A 362 6.03 16.88 -20.89
CA ASP A 362 6.67 15.61 -21.28
C ASP A 362 8.18 15.60 -21.00
N GLU A 363 8.85 16.73 -21.07
CA GLU A 363 10.27 16.85 -20.76
C GLU A 363 10.58 16.50 -19.31
N ILE A 364 9.66 16.84 -18.39
CA ILE A 364 9.79 16.54 -16.95
C ILE A 364 9.41 15.08 -16.70
N VAL A 365 8.28 14.63 -17.26
CA VAL A 365 7.83 13.24 -17.15
C VAL A 365 8.88 12.26 -17.64
N SER A 366 9.53 12.59 -18.79
CA SER A 366 10.59 11.75 -19.35
C SER A 366 11.81 11.59 -18.44
N LEU A 367 12.11 12.60 -17.60
CA LEU A 367 13.20 12.50 -16.61
C LEU A 367 12.88 11.52 -15.48
N MET A 368 11.59 11.35 -15.16
CA MET A 368 11.15 10.41 -14.12
C MET A 368 11.27 8.94 -14.56
N LYS A 369 11.32 8.66 -15.86
CA LYS A 369 11.40 7.30 -16.44
C LYS A 369 10.32 6.37 -15.88
N LEU A 370 9.08 6.84 -15.84
CA LEU A 370 7.97 6.12 -15.23
C LEU A 370 7.79 4.71 -15.80
N ASP A 371 7.66 3.71 -14.95
CA ASP A 371 7.22 2.36 -15.32
C ASP A 371 5.70 2.29 -15.47
N GLY A 372 4.97 3.14 -14.71
CA GLY A 372 3.52 3.24 -14.76
C GLY A 372 3.00 3.90 -16.02
N LYS A 373 1.75 3.61 -16.35
CA LYS A 373 1.00 4.19 -17.46
C LYS A 373 -0.24 4.92 -16.94
N THR A 374 -0.64 5.97 -17.63
CA THR A 374 -1.79 6.76 -17.24
C THR A 374 -3.11 5.97 -17.26
N LEU A 375 -3.95 6.16 -16.26
CA LEU A 375 -5.30 5.60 -16.15
C LEU A 375 -6.36 6.47 -16.84
N LEU A 376 -5.98 7.44 -17.69
CA LEU A 376 -6.95 8.32 -18.33
C LEU A 376 -7.96 7.58 -19.21
N HIS A 377 -7.55 6.48 -19.88
CA HIS A 377 -8.45 5.65 -20.68
C HIS A 377 -9.60 5.09 -19.83
N PRO A 378 -9.36 4.26 -18.80
CA PRO A 378 -10.45 3.76 -17.94
C PRO A 378 -11.20 4.88 -17.19
N LEU A 379 -10.52 5.97 -16.83
CA LEU A 379 -11.17 7.11 -16.18
C LEU A 379 -12.17 7.80 -17.09
N ASN A 380 -11.91 7.87 -18.41
CA ASN A 380 -12.85 8.38 -19.39
C ASN A 380 -13.94 7.37 -19.78
N GLY A 381 -13.82 6.13 -19.31
CA GLY A 381 -14.75 5.05 -19.60
C GLY A 381 -14.40 4.27 -20.88
N ASP A 382 -13.19 4.45 -21.38
CA ASP A 382 -12.66 3.72 -22.54
C ASP A 382 -12.17 2.33 -22.14
N ASP A 383 -12.24 1.38 -23.07
CA ASP A 383 -11.60 0.08 -22.91
C ASP A 383 -10.08 0.21 -23.04
N TRP A 384 -9.35 -0.41 -22.11
CA TRP A 384 -7.89 -0.40 -22.08
C TRP A 384 -7.31 -1.81 -22.00
N ALA A 385 -7.87 -2.70 -22.80
CA ALA A 385 -7.51 -4.13 -22.83
C ALA A 385 -6.02 -4.41 -23.08
N GLU A 386 -5.31 -3.47 -23.70
CA GLU A 386 -3.86 -3.59 -23.99
C GLU A 386 -2.97 -3.47 -22.73
N HIS A 387 -3.53 -3.04 -21.61
CA HIS A 387 -2.81 -2.86 -20.35
C HIS A 387 -3.48 -3.58 -19.18
N ASP A 388 -3.97 -4.78 -19.40
CA ASP A 388 -4.55 -5.60 -18.34
C ASP A 388 -3.46 -6.43 -17.68
N PHE A 389 -2.55 -5.75 -16.96
CA PHE A 389 -1.56 -6.42 -16.12
C PHE A 389 -1.15 -5.56 -14.93
N ALA A 390 -0.71 -6.24 -13.86
CA ALA A 390 -0.05 -5.61 -12.71
C ALA A 390 1.17 -6.42 -12.31
N PHE A 391 2.17 -5.72 -11.76
CA PHE A 391 3.43 -6.30 -11.34
C PHE A 391 3.76 -5.86 -9.91
N SER A 392 4.18 -6.80 -9.06
CA SER A 392 4.55 -6.55 -7.67
C SER A 392 5.79 -7.35 -7.30
N GLU A 393 6.64 -6.78 -6.45
CA GLU A 393 7.93 -7.35 -6.03
C GLU A 393 8.01 -7.45 -4.52
N HIS A 394 8.55 -8.53 -4.00
CA HIS A 394 8.90 -8.69 -2.59
C HIS A 394 10.36 -9.10 -2.50
N LEU A 395 11.24 -8.14 -2.27
CA LEU A 395 12.67 -8.29 -2.49
C LEU A 395 13.45 -8.61 -1.22
N ALA A 396 12.99 -8.09 -0.09
CA ALA A 396 13.58 -8.33 1.23
C ALA A 396 12.54 -8.07 2.33
N HIS A 397 12.91 -8.26 3.61
CA HIS A 397 12.06 -8.09 4.77
C HIS A 397 10.96 -9.17 4.89
N GLY A 398 11.24 -10.22 5.62
CA GLY A 398 10.30 -11.34 5.84
C GLY A 398 10.25 -12.35 4.70
N THR A 399 11.21 -12.30 3.80
CA THR A 399 11.43 -13.30 2.75
C THR A 399 12.90 -13.74 2.70
N ASP A 400 13.23 -14.97 2.31
CA ASP A 400 14.60 -15.50 2.19
C ASP A 400 15.18 -15.33 0.78
N ARG A 401 14.38 -14.82 -0.12
CA ARG A 401 14.77 -14.62 -1.51
C ARG A 401 13.90 -13.59 -2.18
N PRO A 402 14.42 -12.87 -3.17
CA PRO A 402 13.60 -12.01 -3.99
C PRO A 402 12.48 -12.80 -4.67
N ALA A 403 11.31 -12.23 -4.70
CA ALA A 403 10.14 -12.79 -5.36
C ALA A 403 9.36 -11.69 -6.09
N ALA A 404 8.64 -12.06 -7.14
CA ALA A 404 7.77 -11.15 -7.88
C ALA A 404 6.49 -11.86 -8.31
N MET A 405 5.44 -11.08 -8.58
CA MET A 405 4.23 -11.60 -9.20
C MET A 405 3.82 -10.76 -10.39
N ILE A 406 3.19 -11.41 -11.35
CA ILE A 406 2.48 -10.77 -12.46
C ILE A 406 1.02 -11.23 -12.47
N ARG A 407 0.10 -10.26 -12.57
CA ARG A 407 -1.31 -10.47 -12.84
C ARG A 407 -1.57 -10.04 -14.28
N GLN A 408 -2.06 -10.97 -15.11
CA GLN A 408 -2.40 -10.66 -16.50
C GLN A 408 -3.65 -11.44 -16.92
N GLY A 409 -4.66 -10.73 -17.38
CA GLY A 409 -5.96 -11.31 -17.69
C GLY A 409 -6.56 -12.02 -16.46
N ASP A 410 -6.98 -13.27 -16.59
CA ASP A 410 -7.55 -14.06 -15.50
C ASP A 410 -6.49 -14.73 -14.60
N TYR A 411 -5.20 -14.67 -14.96
CA TYR A 411 -4.15 -15.43 -14.28
C TYR A 411 -3.21 -14.55 -13.46
N LYS A 412 -2.75 -15.11 -12.33
CA LYS A 412 -1.67 -14.58 -11.51
C LYS A 412 -0.57 -15.61 -11.36
N LEU A 413 0.66 -15.24 -11.72
CA LEU A 413 1.86 -16.04 -11.54
C LEU A 413 2.73 -15.39 -10.46
N CYS A 414 3.14 -16.18 -9.46
CA CYS A 414 4.17 -15.81 -8.50
C CYS A 414 5.47 -16.58 -8.82
N TYR A 415 6.59 -15.88 -8.72
CA TYR A 415 7.92 -16.36 -9.01
C TYR A 415 8.83 -16.06 -7.82
N SER A 416 9.35 -17.07 -7.14
CA SER A 416 10.40 -16.93 -6.11
C SER A 416 11.73 -17.34 -6.68
N TYR A 417 12.74 -16.46 -6.60
CA TYR A 417 14.07 -16.68 -7.14
C TYR A 417 14.82 -17.75 -6.36
N ALA A 418 15.29 -18.77 -7.05
CA ALA A 418 16.16 -19.84 -6.54
C ALA A 418 16.91 -20.48 -7.72
N ALA A 419 17.85 -21.38 -7.43
CA ALA A 419 18.53 -22.17 -8.47
C ALA A 419 17.54 -22.91 -9.37
N GLU A 420 16.50 -23.49 -8.76
CA GLU A 420 15.28 -23.93 -9.43
C GLU A 420 14.15 -23.02 -8.91
N PRO A 421 13.59 -22.13 -9.75
CA PRO A 421 12.56 -21.18 -9.32
C PRO A 421 11.31 -21.88 -8.79
N GLU A 422 10.75 -21.37 -7.70
CA GLU A 422 9.45 -21.79 -7.20
C GLU A 422 8.37 -20.95 -7.89
N LEU A 423 7.42 -21.63 -8.53
CA LEU A 423 6.34 -21.01 -9.26
C LEU A 423 5.00 -21.39 -8.65
N GLU A 424 4.09 -20.43 -8.59
CA GLU A 424 2.68 -20.62 -8.25
C GLU A 424 1.83 -19.98 -9.34
N LEU A 425 0.77 -20.62 -9.79
CA LEU A 425 -0.14 -20.08 -10.80
C LEU A 425 -1.59 -20.23 -10.32
N TYR A 426 -2.31 -19.13 -10.31
CA TYR A 426 -3.73 -19.10 -9.94
C TYR A 426 -4.58 -18.53 -11.08
N ASN A 427 -5.80 -19.06 -11.25
CA ASN A 427 -6.82 -18.46 -12.10
C ASN A 427 -7.85 -17.75 -11.24
N LEU A 428 -7.70 -16.43 -11.08
CA LEU A 428 -8.50 -15.64 -10.15
C LEU A 428 -9.99 -15.54 -10.52
N LYS A 429 -10.36 -15.89 -11.76
CA LYS A 429 -11.75 -15.92 -12.17
C LYS A 429 -12.49 -17.17 -11.68
N SER A 430 -11.85 -18.31 -11.72
CA SER A 430 -12.42 -19.60 -11.27
C SER A 430 -12.06 -19.96 -9.84
N ASP A 431 -10.99 -19.37 -9.30
CA ASP A 431 -10.44 -19.58 -7.97
C ASP A 431 -10.01 -18.24 -7.35
N PRO A 432 -10.96 -17.36 -7.01
CA PRO A 432 -10.65 -16.05 -6.44
C PRO A 432 -10.01 -16.13 -5.05
N GLY A 433 -10.14 -17.28 -4.37
CA GLY A 433 -9.50 -17.54 -3.07
C GLY A 433 -8.10 -18.13 -3.18
N GLU A 434 -7.58 -18.40 -4.40
CA GLU A 434 -6.21 -18.89 -4.62
C GLU A 434 -5.88 -20.19 -3.86
N TYR A 435 -6.83 -21.12 -3.85
CA TYR A 435 -6.68 -22.39 -3.14
C TYR A 435 -6.06 -23.49 -4.01
N ASN A 436 -6.01 -23.31 -5.34
CA ASN A 436 -5.58 -24.34 -6.29
C ASN A 436 -4.39 -23.82 -7.12
N ASP A 437 -3.18 -24.18 -6.72
CA ASP A 437 -1.98 -23.90 -7.52
C ASP A 437 -1.96 -24.77 -8.79
N LEU A 438 -1.97 -24.11 -9.95
CA LEU A 438 -1.98 -24.72 -11.27
C LEU A 438 -0.57 -24.84 -11.88
N SER A 439 0.48 -24.39 -11.21
CA SER A 439 1.84 -24.31 -11.76
C SER A 439 2.40 -25.64 -12.21
N GLN A 440 2.04 -26.73 -11.54
CA GLN A 440 2.49 -28.08 -11.86
C GLN A 440 1.53 -28.86 -12.79
N ASN A 441 0.39 -28.27 -13.15
CA ASN A 441 -0.56 -28.92 -14.05
C ASN A 441 -0.13 -28.73 -15.50
N SER A 442 0.16 -29.84 -16.18
CA SER A 442 0.63 -29.86 -17.57
C SER A 442 -0.26 -29.10 -18.57
N SER A 443 -1.57 -29.02 -18.29
CA SER A 443 -2.53 -28.29 -19.13
C SER A 443 -2.28 -26.78 -19.14
N PHE A 444 -1.60 -26.23 -18.12
CA PHE A 444 -1.29 -24.82 -17.98
C PHE A 444 0.17 -24.45 -18.30
N LYS A 445 0.98 -25.41 -18.77
CA LYS A 445 2.40 -25.19 -19.07
C LYS A 445 2.65 -23.99 -20.00
N THR A 446 1.80 -23.81 -21.01
CA THR A 446 1.91 -22.66 -21.94
C THR A 446 1.65 -21.34 -21.22
N VAL A 447 0.65 -21.28 -20.33
CA VAL A 447 0.33 -20.09 -19.53
C VAL A 447 1.48 -19.77 -18.57
N VAL A 448 1.98 -20.77 -17.84
CA VAL A 448 3.15 -20.62 -16.94
C VAL A 448 4.34 -20.05 -17.72
N SER A 449 4.68 -20.64 -18.88
CA SER A 449 5.83 -20.20 -19.67
C SER A 449 5.66 -18.76 -20.19
N ALA A 450 4.46 -18.40 -20.65
CA ALA A 450 4.17 -17.05 -21.16
C ALA A 450 4.26 -16.00 -20.06
N LEU A 451 3.62 -16.24 -18.90
CA LEU A 451 3.65 -15.30 -17.78
C LEU A 451 5.04 -15.19 -17.15
N THR A 452 5.79 -16.30 -17.06
CA THR A 452 7.18 -16.26 -16.60
C THR A 452 8.03 -15.40 -17.54
N ALA A 453 7.86 -15.54 -18.85
CA ALA A 453 8.58 -14.71 -19.82
C ALA A 453 8.21 -13.23 -19.69
N SER A 454 6.92 -12.91 -19.52
CA SER A 454 6.44 -11.54 -19.31
C SER A 454 6.99 -10.95 -18.00
N LEU A 455 7.00 -11.72 -16.91
CA LEU A 455 7.54 -11.30 -15.62
C LEU A 455 9.05 -11.01 -15.72
N LEU A 456 9.83 -11.92 -16.31
CA LEU A 456 11.27 -11.78 -16.45
C LEU A 456 11.68 -10.69 -17.46
N ALA A 457 10.79 -10.29 -18.37
CA ALA A 457 11.03 -9.14 -19.22
C ALA A 457 10.97 -7.79 -18.46
N ILE A 458 10.18 -7.74 -17.38
CA ILE A 458 10.12 -6.59 -16.47
C ILE A 458 11.25 -6.73 -15.43
N TRP A 459 11.33 -7.90 -14.81
CA TRP A 459 12.24 -8.21 -13.70
C TRP A 459 13.59 -8.68 -14.24
N ASN A 460 14.37 -7.72 -14.69
CA ASN A 460 15.62 -7.98 -15.36
C ASN A 460 16.70 -8.40 -14.36
N HIS A 461 17.27 -9.60 -14.52
CA HIS A 461 18.38 -10.12 -13.71
C HIS A 461 18.12 -10.29 -12.20
N PRO A 462 17.24 -11.22 -11.77
CA PRO A 462 16.95 -11.43 -10.35
C PRO A 462 18.18 -11.82 -9.49
N ASN A 463 19.21 -12.43 -10.09
CA ASN A 463 20.49 -12.72 -9.43
C ASN A 463 21.32 -11.46 -9.10
N GLU A 464 21.34 -10.47 -9.98
CA GLU A 464 22.01 -9.19 -9.72
C GLU A 464 21.28 -8.41 -8.62
N MET A 465 19.95 -8.52 -8.59
CA MET A 465 19.12 -7.90 -7.57
C MET A 465 19.41 -8.43 -6.18
N ASP A 466 19.52 -9.76 -6.00
CA ASP A 466 19.91 -10.36 -4.73
C ASP A 466 21.27 -9.83 -4.25
N SER A 467 22.24 -9.71 -5.14
CA SER A 467 23.55 -9.12 -4.82
C SER A 467 23.44 -7.66 -4.35
N LYS A 468 22.73 -6.82 -5.09
CA LYS A 468 22.51 -5.40 -4.73
C LYS A 468 21.81 -5.23 -3.39
N ILE A 469 20.80 -6.06 -3.11
CA ILE A 469 20.07 -6.04 -1.83
C ILE A 469 21.05 -6.33 -0.70
N ARG A 470 21.86 -7.41 -0.81
CA ARG A 470 22.84 -7.80 0.21
C ARG A 470 23.91 -6.72 0.41
N GLU A 471 24.43 -6.14 -0.66
CA GLU A 471 25.40 -5.05 -0.59
C GLU A 471 24.80 -3.83 0.14
N SER A 472 23.59 -3.43 -0.20
CA SER A 472 22.86 -2.32 0.43
C SER A 472 22.67 -2.57 1.94
N GLN A 473 22.28 -3.77 2.32
CA GLN A 473 22.09 -4.14 3.73
C GLN A 473 23.41 -4.16 4.51
N GLN A 474 24.47 -4.69 3.91
CA GLN A 474 25.80 -4.68 4.53
C GLN A 474 26.32 -3.25 4.73
N ALA A 475 26.12 -2.37 3.76
CA ALA A 475 26.45 -0.95 3.88
C ALA A 475 25.71 -0.28 5.04
N ARG A 476 24.39 -0.51 5.15
CA ARG A 476 23.57 0.02 6.25
C ARG A 476 24.02 -0.53 7.62
N LEU A 477 24.37 -1.82 7.70
CA LEU A 477 24.94 -2.42 8.92
C LEU A 477 26.23 -1.72 9.35
N LEU A 478 27.12 -1.45 8.41
CA LEU A 478 28.37 -0.73 8.68
C LEU A 478 28.07 0.67 9.19
N ILE A 479 27.19 1.41 8.53
CA ILE A 479 26.81 2.78 8.94
C ILE A 479 26.21 2.75 10.34
N ARG A 480 25.29 1.84 10.63
CA ARG A 480 24.70 1.67 11.96
C ARG A 480 25.74 1.33 13.03
N LYS A 481 26.72 0.49 12.71
CA LYS A 481 27.82 0.17 13.63
C LYS A 481 28.66 1.41 13.98
N VAL A 482 28.82 2.35 13.03
CA VAL A 482 29.59 3.57 13.23
C VAL A 482 28.77 4.66 13.95
N LEU A 483 27.52 4.85 13.56
CA LEU A 483 26.68 5.95 14.05
C LEU A 483 25.89 5.56 15.31
N GLY A 484 25.71 4.27 15.60
CA GLY A 484 24.86 3.80 16.68
C GLY A 484 23.41 4.28 16.52
N ASP A 485 22.82 4.79 17.59
CA ASP A 485 21.44 5.29 17.61
C ASP A 485 21.21 6.56 16.76
N LYS A 486 22.27 7.12 16.18
CA LYS A 486 22.16 8.24 15.22
C LYS A 486 21.93 7.79 13.78
N ALA A 487 21.94 6.50 13.53
CA ALA A 487 21.58 5.95 12.23
C ALA A 487 20.06 6.02 12.05
N ILE A 488 19.60 6.73 11.05
CA ILE A 488 18.18 6.98 10.73
C ILE A 488 17.69 6.06 9.60
N PHE A 489 17.82 4.76 9.81
CA PHE A 489 17.25 3.72 8.94
C PHE A 489 17.15 2.37 9.64
#